data_1373c9cdc57d2a701a93d0ba02aae706
#
_entry.id   1373c9cdc57d2a701a93d0ba02aae706
#
_cell.length_a   1.000
_cell.length_b   1.000
_cell.length_c   1.000
_cell.angle_alpha   90.00
_cell.angle_beta   90.00
_cell.angle_gamma   90.00
#
_symmetry.space_group_name_H-M   'P 1'
#
loop_
_entity.id
_entity.type
_entity.pdbx_description
1 polymer ?
#
loop_
_entity_poly.entity_id
_entity_poly.type
_entity_poly.pdbx_seq_one_letter_code
_entity_poly.pdbx_strand_id
1 'polypeptide(L)'
;MMPALFLFLLLAAFWALLSGQFHNNFLIAAGVLCVTFIVWMSRRMGLLDDEGVPARFYPRALAYLPWLAWQVVLSNWDVFKRIWSKDVAIDPRMTWIPYSTRHAFVTTTYANSITLTPGTVTVSVDDKRMLIHCLAKDTEDGLLSGDMERHCKRLES
;
A
#
# COMPACT_ATOMS: atom_id res chain seq x y z
N MET A 1 -5.46 -17.89 -14.91
CA MET A 1 -4.76 -19.01 -14.24
C MET A 1 -3.52 -18.57 -13.46
N MET A 2 -2.74 -17.61 -13.95
CA MET A 2 -1.55 -17.10 -13.21
C MET A 2 -1.82 -16.55 -11.81
N PRO A 3 -2.86 -15.72 -11.56
CA PRO A 3 -3.08 -15.16 -10.22
C PRO A 3 -3.39 -16.22 -9.16
N ALA A 4 -4.12 -17.28 -9.54
CA ALA A 4 -4.44 -18.35 -8.60
C ALA A 4 -3.21 -19.20 -8.21
N LEU A 5 -2.32 -19.49 -9.16
CA LEU A 5 -1.06 -20.18 -8.90
C LEU A 5 -0.14 -19.34 -8.00
N PHE A 6 -0.06 -18.04 -8.29
CA PHE A 6 0.71 -17.10 -7.47
C PHE A 6 0.18 -17.05 -6.03
N LEU A 7 -1.13 -16.92 -5.85
CA LEU A 7 -1.76 -16.92 -4.52
C LEU A 7 -1.49 -18.24 -3.79
N PHE A 8 -1.62 -19.37 -4.48
CA PHE A 8 -1.33 -20.69 -3.91
C PHE A 8 0.11 -20.77 -3.39
N LEU A 9 1.08 -20.41 -4.21
CA LEU A 9 2.51 -20.46 -3.83
C LEU A 9 2.82 -19.49 -2.68
N LEU A 10 2.24 -18.30 -2.69
CA LEU A 10 2.41 -17.31 -1.63
C LEU A 10 1.86 -17.83 -0.30
N LEU A 11 0.63 -18.35 -0.29
CA LEU A 11 0.00 -18.89 0.91
C LEU A 11 0.70 -20.15 1.40
N ALA A 12 1.16 -21.03 0.50
CA ALA A 12 1.92 -22.22 0.86
C ALA A 12 3.27 -21.85 1.49
N ALA A 13 3.98 -20.88 0.92
CA ALA A 13 5.23 -20.38 1.49
C ALA A 13 4.99 -19.72 2.86
N PHE A 14 3.95 -18.89 2.98
CA PHE A 14 3.58 -18.26 4.23
C PHE A 14 3.22 -19.27 5.31
N TRP A 15 2.41 -20.30 4.95
CA TRP A 15 2.08 -21.39 5.87
C TRP A 15 3.33 -22.15 6.30
N ALA A 16 4.23 -22.48 5.36
CA ALA A 16 5.46 -23.20 5.65
C ALA A 16 6.37 -22.42 6.61
N LEU A 17 6.52 -21.12 6.39
CA LEU A 17 7.33 -20.23 7.24
C LEU A 17 6.77 -20.11 8.65
N LEU A 18 5.45 -19.97 8.79
CA LEU A 18 4.80 -19.84 10.10
C LEU A 18 4.70 -21.15 10.85
N SER A 19 4.43 -22.25 10.14
CA SER A 19 4.26 -23.57 10.74
C SER A 19 5.58 -24.15 11.25
N GLY A 20 6.68 -24.00 10.48
CA GLY A 20 7.96 -24.61 10.78
C GLY A 20 7.95 -26.16 10.88
N GLN A 21 6.80 -26.79 10.60
CA GLN A 21 6.54 -28.22 10.83
C GLN A 21 6.71 -29.05 9.54
N PHE A 22 7.94 -29.11 9.04
CA PHE A 22 8.24 -29.81 7.77
C PHE A 22 8.27 -31.35 7.87
N HIS A 23 8.26 -31.88 9.09
CA HIS A 23 8.35 -33.34 9.32
C HIS A 23 7.01 -33.98 9.72
N ASN A 24 5.98 -33.20 9.96
CA ASN A 24 4.67 -33.70 10.36
C ASN A 24 3.73 -33.80 9.14
N ASN A 25 3.59 -35.04 8.61
CA ASN A 25 2.76 -35.27 7.42
C ASN A 25 1.30 -34.85 7.58
N PHE A 26 0.75 -34.95 8.79
CA PHE A 26 -0.63 -34.49 9.06
C PHE A 26 -0.75 -32.98 8.89
N LEU A 27 0.18 -32.20 9.46
CA LEU A 27 0.16 -30.76 9.34
C LEU A 27 0.43 -30.30 7.90
N ILE A 28 1.33 -30.96 7.18
CA ILE A 28 1.57 -30.67 5.76
C ILE A 28 0.29 -30.88 4.94
N ALA A 29 -0.38 -32.04 5.13
CA ALA A 29 -1.62 -32.36 4.44
C ALA A 29 -2.73 -31.34 4.77
N ALA A 30 -2.88 -30.98 6.04
CA ALA A 30 -3.83 -29.94 6.48
C ALA A 30 -3.51 -28.58 5.86
N GLY A 31 -2.23 -28.18 5.81
CA GLY A 31 -1.79 -26.93 5.17
C GLY A 31 -2.14 -26.89 3.68
N VAL A 32 -1.82 -27.95 2.94
CA VAL A 32 -2.15 -28.05 1.50
C VAL A 32 -3.66 -28.00 1.28
N LEU A 33 -4.45 -28.70 2.10
CA LEU A 33 -5.92 -28.66 2.04
C LEU A 33 -6.46 -27.26 2.29
N CYS A 34 -6.01 -26.58 3.33
CA CYS A 34 -6.44 -25.22 3.67
C CYS A 34 -6.08 -24.24 2.54
N VAL A 35 -4.84 -24.26 2.06
CA VAL A 35 -4.40 -23.38 0.97
C VAL A 35 -5.21 -23.62 -0.31
N THR A 36 -5.43 -24.89 -0.66
CA THR A 36 -6.22 -25.26 -1.85
C THR A 36 -7.66 -24.78 -1.71
N PHE A 37 -8.28 -24.97 -0.54
CA PHE A 37 -9.63 -24.51 -0.26
C PHE A 37 -9.75 -22.98 -0.34
N ILE A 38 -8.80 -22.24 0.24
CA ILE A 38 -8.79 -20.77 0.18
C ILE A 38 -8.67 -20.29 -1.27
N VAL A 39 -7.76 -20.87 -2.05
CA VAL A 39 -7.60 -20.48 -3.48
C VAL A 39 -8.85 -20.83 -4.29
N TRP A 40 -9.46 -22.00 -4.07
CA TRP A 40 -10.71 -22.38 -4.71
C TRP A 40 -11.85 -21.39 -4.38
N MET A 41 -12.01 -21.08 -3.10
CA MET A 41 -13.03 -20.16 -2.62
C MET A 41 -12.80 -18.74 -3.16
N SER A 42 -11.56 -18.24 -3.14
CA SER A 42 -11.19 -16.93 -3.70
C SER A 42 -11.52 -16.83 -5.20
N ARG A 43 -11.29 -17.90 -5.96
CA ARG A 43 -11.69 -17.97 -7.38
C ARG A 43 -13.20 -17.92 -7.53
N ARG A 44 -13.94 -18.65 -6.70
CA ARG A 44 -15.41 -18.69 -6.77
C ARG A 44 -16.05 -17.36 -6.39
N MET A 45 -15.41 -16.60 -5.51
CA MET A 45 -15.87 -15.26 -5.08
C MET A 45 -15.45 -14.14 -6.03
N GLY A 46 -14.72 -14.43 -7.13
CA GLY A 46 -14.24 -13.41 -8.05
C GLY A 46 -13.13 -12.49 -7.47
N LEU A 47 -12.48 -12.89 -6.36
CA LEU A 47 -11.44 -12.08 -5.72
C LEU A 47 -10.08 -12.14 -6.44
N LEU A 48 -9.94 -13.04 -7.42
CA LEU A 48 -8.71 -13.23 -8.19
C LEU A 48 -8.73 -12.51 -9.54
N ASP A 49 -9.59 -11.53 -9.67
CA ASP A 49 -9.62 -10.64 -10.83
C ASP A 49 -8.45 -9.65 -10.78
N ASP A 50 -8.21 -8.96 -11.88
CA ASP A 50 -7.11 -7.98 -12.02
C ASP A 50 -7.19 -6.84 -10.98
N GLU A 51 -8.35 -6.63 -10.34
CA GLU A 51 -8.55 -5.66 -9.27
C GLU A 51 -8.11 -6.20 -7.90
N GLY A 52 -8.29 -7.50 -7.63
CA GLY A 52 -7.98 -8.12 -6.34
C GLY A 52 -6.52 -8.54 -6.16
N VAL A 53 -5.89 -9.06 -7.22
CA VAL A 53 -4.48 -9.51 -7.20
C VAL A 53 -3.78 -9.07 -8.49
N PRO A 54 -3.44 -7.79 -8.63
CA PRO A 54 -2.86 -7.25 -9.85
C PRO A 54 -1.37 -7.63 -9.96
N ALA A 55 -1.10 -8.90 -10.29
CA ALA A 55 0.26 -9.46 -10.35
C ALA A 55 1.22 -8.65 -11.23
N ARG A 56 0.68 -7.94 -12.24
CA ARG A 56 1.46 -7.07 -13.15
C ARG A 56 2.11 -5.87 -12.45
N PHE A 57 1.56 -5.43 -11.32
CA PHE A 57 2.09 -4.27 -10.58
C PHE A 57 3.17 -4.64 -9.55
N TYR A 58 3.27 -5.90 -9.13
CA TYR A 58 4.20 -6.30 -8.07
C TYR A 58 5.67 -5.93 -8.33
N PRO A 59 6.26 -6.20 -9.51
CA PRO A 59 7.66 -5.86 -9.73
C PRO A 59 7.89 -4.34 -9.65
N ARG A 60 6.94 -3.55 -10.15
CA ARG A 60 7.01 -2.09 -10.07
C ARG A 60 6.75 -1.57 -8.67
N ALA A 61 5.81 -2.19 -7.94
CA ALA A 61 5.55 -1.87 -6.54
C ALA A 61 6.79 -2.14 -5.68
N LEU A 62 7.50 -3.25 -5.88
CA LEU A 62 8.76 -3.52 -5.21
C LEU A 62 9.83 -2.46 -5.51
N ALA A 63 9.91 -1.98 -6.75
CA ALA A 63 10.81 -0.89 -7.13
C ALA A 63 10.38 0.48 -6.53
N TYR A 64 9.09 0.66 -6.26
CA TYR A 64 8.55 1.85 -5.62
C TYR A 64 8.85 1.92 -4.11
N LEU A 65 8.89 0.78 -3.41
CA LEU A 65 9.08 0.71 -1.97
C LEU A 65 10.33 1.43 -1.45
N PRO A 66 11.53 1.31 -2.06
CA PRO A 66 12.72 2.03 -1.57
C PRO A 66 12.55 3.54 -1.63
N TRP A 67 11.90 4.05 -2.68
CA TRP A 67 11.59 5.47 -2.80
C TRP A 67 10.59 5.92 -1.72
N LEU A 68 9.52 5.14 -1.50
CA LEU A 68 8.55 5.42 -0.44
C LEU A 68 9.20 5.40 0.94
N ALA A 69 10.03 4.40 1.23
CA ALA A 69 10.78 4.31 2.49
C ALA A 69 11.65 5.57 2.72
N TRP A 70 12.29 6.07 1.67
CA TRP A 70 13.05 7.30 1.74
C TRP A 70 12.17 8.52 2.05
N GLN A 71 10.99 8.64 1.43
CA GLN A 71 10.02 9.70 1.73
C GLN A 71 9.54 9.64 3.19
N VAL A 72 9.29 8.45 3.69
CA VAL A 72 8.92 8.24 5.11
C VAL A 72 10.05 8.71 6.04
N VAL A 73 11.32 8.40 5.73
CA VAL A 73 12.46 8.87 6.53
C VAL A 73 12.56 10.39 6.53
N LEU A 74 12.42 11.03 5.36
CA LEU A 74 12.47 12.49 5.23
C LEU A 74 11.37 13.17 6.04
N SER A 75 10.14 12.66 5.94
CA SER A 75 8.99 13.22 6.65
C SER A 75 9.06 12.99 8.16
N ASN A 76 9.58 11.84 8.59
CA ASN A 76 9.86 11.60 10.01
C ASN A 76 10.86 12.62 10.55
N TRP A 77 11.90 12.94 9.78
CA TRP A 77 12.89 13.95 10.17
C TRP A 77 12.29 15.34 10.28
N ASP A 78 11.35 15.68 9.39
CA ASP A 78 10.65 16.97 9.45
C ASP A 78 9.74 17.08 10.67
N VAL A 79 8.91 16.05 10.92
CA VAL A 79 8.05 16.00 12.12
C VAL A 79 8.88 15.99 13.39
N PHE A 80 10.01 15.25 13.43
CA PHE A 80 10.93 15.26 14.56
C PHE A 80 11.46 16.68 14.88
N LYS A 81 11.89 17.42 13.85
CA LYS A 81 12.34 18.82 14.03
C LYS A 81 11.23 19.70 14.63
N ARG A 82 9.98 19.54 14.17
CA ARG A 82 8.83 20.30 14.66
C ARG A 82 8.57 20.01 16.14
N ILE A 83 8.61 18.73 16.55
CA ILE A 83 8.41 18.32 17.94
C ILE A 83 9.49 18.91 18.86
N TRP A 84 10.72 18.99 18.37
CA TRP A 84 11.86 19.52 19.15
C TRP A 84 12.05 21.04 19.08
N SER A 85 11.27 21.69 18.21
CA SER A 85 11.29 23.14 18.08
C SER A 85 10.58 23.81 19.28
N LYS A 86 11.08 24.95 19.74
CA LYS A 86 10.42 25.78 20.76
C LYS A 86 9.09 26.36 20.25
N ASP A 87 9.03 26.67 18.96
CA ASP A 87 7.81 27.14 18.28
C ASP A 87 7.25 25.96 17.49
N VAL A 88 6.20 25.34 18.04
CA VAL A 88 5.52 24.21 17.38
C VAL A 88 4.72 24.76 16.21
N ALA A 89 5.36 24.82 15.04
CA ALA A 89 4.74 25.29 13.79
C ALA A 89 3.83 24.19 13.19
N ILE A 90 2.67 23.97 13.84
CA ILE A 90 1.56 23.17 13.31
C ILE A 90 0.42 24.09 12.88
N ASP A 91 -0.12 23.80 11.71
CA ASP A 91 -1.28 24.51 11.15
C ASP A 91 -2.14 23.44 10.43
N PRO A 92 -2.89 22.63 11.24
CA PRO A 92 -3.66 21.52 10.72
C PRO A 92 -4.75 21.96 9.78
N ARG A 93 -4.85 21.33 8.61
CA ARG A 93 -5.84 21.66 7.59
C ARG A 93 -6.32 20.44 6.83
N MET A 94 -7.52 20.56 6.27
CA MET A 94 -8.13 19.58 5.41
C MET A 94 -8.13 20.10 3.98
N THR A 95 -7.54 19.35 3.06
CA THR A 95 -7.41 19.78 1.67
C THR A 95 -7.88 18.68 0.73
N TRP A 96 -8.64 19.07 -0.30
CA TRP A 96 -9.00 18.20 -1.41
C TRP A 96 -7.91 18.23 -2.47
N ILE A 97 -7.29 17.09 -2.74
CA ILE A 97 -6.25 16.93 -3.75
C ILE A 97 -6.80 16.09 -4.90
N PRO A 98 -6.80 16.63 -6.13
CA PRO A 98 -7.19 15.86 -7.30
C PRO A 98 -6.14 14.77 -7.59
N TYR A 99 -6.60 13.63 -8.09
CA TYR A 99 -5.72 12.57 -8.59
C TYR A 99 -6.22 12.06 -9.94
N SER A 100 -5.33 11.40 -10.68
CA SER A 100 -5.61 10.92 -12.03
C SER A 100 -5.12 9.50 -12.29
N THR A 101 -4.93 8.71 -11.22
CA THR A 101 -4.70 7.27 -11.29
C THR A 101 -5.95 6.56 -11.81
N ARG A 102 -5.76 5.50 -12.60
CA ARG A 102 -6.85 4.79 -13.31
C ARG A 102 -7.21 3.45 -12.67
N HIS A 103 -6.27 2.85 -11.96
CA HIS A 103 -6.45 1.54 -11.34
C HIS A 103 -6.64 1.67 -9.83
N ALA A 104 -7.65 0.98 -9.29
CA ALA A 104 -7.96 0.97 -7.87
C ALA A 104 -6.73 0.61 -7.01
N PHE A 105 -5.92 -0.36 -7.42
CA PHE A 105 -4.67 -0.72 -6.75
C PHE A 105 -3.70 0.48 -6.62
N VAL A 106 -3.52 1.25 -7.70
CA VAL A 106 -2.59 2.40 -7.69
C VAL A 106 -3.15 3.54 -6.88
N THR A 107 -4.48 3.79 -6.96
CA THR A 107 -5.17 4.79 -6.13
C THR A 107 -5.03 4.45 -4.64
N THR A 108 -5.25 3.20 -4.27
CA THR A 108 -5.08 2.72 -2.89
C THR A 108 -3.63 2.83 -2.43
N THR A 109 -2.68 2.45 -3.30
CA THR A 109 -1.25 2.61 -3.00
C THR A 109 -0.89 4.08 -2.77
N TYR A 110 -1.42 5.00 -3.57
CA TYR A 110 -1.21 6.43 -3.40
C TYR A 110 -1.79 6.94 -2.07
N ALA A 111 -3.05 6.62 -1.75
CA ALA A 111 -3.70 6.99 -0.50
C ALA A 111 -2.95 6.46 0.73
N ASN A 112 -2.51 5.20 0.67
CA ASN A 112 -1.72 4.59 1.74
C ASN A 112 -0.33 5.23 1.87
N SER A 113 0.32 5.58 0.75
CA SER A 113 1.63 6.24 0.76
C SER A 113 1.56 7.62 1.41
N ILE A 114 0.50 8.38 1.15
CA ILE A 114 0.22 9.65 1.84
C ILE A 114 0.10 9.42 3.35
N THR A 115 -0.67 8.40 3.76
CA THR A 115 -0.89 8.12 5.19
C THR A 115 0.36 7.58 5.89
N LEU A 116 1.21 6.81 5.18
CA LEU A 116 2.49 6.32 5.70
C LEU A 116 3.52 7.44 5.88
N THR A 117 3.34 8.56 5.19
CA THR A 117 4.22 9.72 5.29
C THR A 117 3.79 10.58 6.48
N PRO A 118 4.60 10.67 7.56
CA PRO A 118 4.25 11.47 8.75
C PRO A 118 3.88 12.91 8.41
N GLY A 119 2.85 13.40 9.06
CA GLY A 119 2.29 14.74 8.81
C GLY A 119 1.11 14.77 7.83
N THR A 120 0.74 13.63 7.23
CA THR A 120 -0.43 13.53 6.36
C THR A 120 -1.26 12.29 6.65
N VAL A 121 -2.59 12.41 6.48
CA VAL A 121 -3.53 11.29 6.61
C VAL A 121 -4.61 11.42 5.55
N THR A 122 -4.79 10.38 4.75
CA THR A 122 -5.91 10.30 3.81
C THR A 122 -7.18 9.96 4.57
N VAL A 123 -8.17 10.86 4.52
CA VAL A 123 -9.43 10.75 5.27
C VAL A 123 -10.52 10.15 4.41
N SER A 124 -10.59 10.52 3.14
CA SER A 124 -11.59 10.03 2.20
C SER A 124 -11.03 9.99 0.78
N VAL A 125 -11.51 9.07 -0.01
CA VAL A 125 -11.17 8.94 -1.42
C VAL A 125 -12.47 8.91 -2.22
N ASP A 126 -12.66 9.95 -3.06
CA ASP A 126 -13.74 10.04 -4.04
C ASP A 126 -13.20 9.67 -5.43
N ASP A 127 -14.05 9.61 -6.45
CA ASP A 127 -13.71 9.18 -7.82
C ASP A 127 -12.54 9.95 -8.47
N LYS A 128 -12.32 11.22 -8.09
CA LYS A 128 -11.32 12.11 -8.74
C LYS A 128 -10.51 12.94 -7.75
N ARG A 129 -10.75 12.81 -6.46
CA ARG A 129 -10.07 13.61 -5.44
C ARG A 129 -10.00 12.87 -4.11
N MET A 130 -8.99 13.18 -3.33
CA MET A 130 -8.79 12.67 -1.98
C MET A 130 -8.88 13.81 -0.98
N LEU A 131 -9.58 13.60 0.13
CA LEU A 131 -9.56 14.48 1.27
C LEU A 131 -8.40 14.07 2.18
N ILE A 132 -7.46 14.98 2.38
CA ILE A 132 -6.24 14.72 3.14
C ILE A 132 -6.17 15.71 4.28
N HIS A 133 -5.88 15.20 5.47
CA HIS A 133 -5.49 16.00 6.61
C HIS A 133 -3.97 16.23 6.55
N CYS A 134 -3.55 17.49 6.56
CA CYS A 134 -2.15 17.90 6.58
C CYS A 134 -1.83 18.57 7.92
N LEU A 135 -0.67 18.24 8.51
CA LEU A 135 -0.23 18.78 9.80
C LEU A 135 0.16 20.27 9.70
N ALA A 136 0.63 20.71 8.55
CA ALA A 136 1.08 22.08 8.30
C ALA A 136 0.99 22.42 6.80
N LYS A 137 1.10 23.73 6.50
CA LYS A 137 0.98 24.24 5.14
C LYS A 137 2.05 23.69 4.17
N ASP A 138 3.28 23.58 4.59
CA ASP A 138 4.38 23.06 3.77
C ASP A 138 4.18 21.57 3.42
N THR A 139 3.54 20.80 4.31
CA THR A 139 3.13 19.42 4.03
C THR A 139 2.05 19.37 2.94
N GLU A 140 1.09 20.30 2.98
CA GLU A 140 0.10 20.49 1.92
C GLU A 140 0.75 20.86 0.59
N ASP A 141 1.64 21.86 0.59
CA ASP A 141 2.37 22.32 -0.60
C ASP A 141 3.20 21.19 -1.22
N GLY A 142 3.82 20.36 -0.39
CA GLY A 142 4.53 19.14 -0.80
C GLY A 142 3.63 18.14 -1.55
N LEU A 143 2.42 17.91 -1.06
CA LEU A 143 1.44 17.06 -1.75
C LEU A 143 0.93 17.68 -3.05
N LEU A 144 0.65 18.99 -3.05
CA LEU A 144 0.20 19.71 -4.24
C LEU A 144 1.26 19.74 -5.35
N SER A 145 2.54 19.55 -5.04
CA SER A 145 3.60 19.40 -6.05
C SER A 145 3.38 18.20 -6.97
N GLY A 146 2.60 17.20 -6.53
CA GLY A 146 2.25 16.00 -7.29
C GLY A 146 3.39 14.98 -7.46
N ASP A 147 4.49 15.13 -6.74
CA ASP A 147 5.64 14.21 -6.84
C ASP A 147 5.25 12.77 -6.49
N MET A 148 4.53 12.59 -5.41
CA MET A 148 4.07 11.26 -4.97
C MET A 148 3.10 10.65 -5.98
N GLU A 149 2.17 11.43 -6.52
CA GLU A 149 1.26 10.96 -7.57
C GLU A 149 2.03 10.51 -8.81
N ARG A 150 3.03 11.29 -9.28
CA ARG A 150 3.87 10.92 -10.43
C ARG A 150 4.59 9.59 -10.23
N HIS A 151 5.09 9.32 -9.02
CA HIS A 151 5.74 8.05 -8.70
C HIS A 151 4.74 6.90 -8.66
N CYS A 152 3.56 7.10 -8.08
CA CYS A 152 2.49 6.09 -8.10
C CYS A 152 2.01 5.79 -9.53
N LYS A 153 1.86 6.78 -10.39
CA LYS A 153 1.47 6.58 -11.80
C LYS A 153 2.44 5.74 -12.61
N ARG A 154 3.72 5.70 -12.27
CA ARG A 154 4.69 4.80 -12.91
C ARG A 154 4.37 3.32 -12.65
N LEU A 155 3.53 3.01 -11.68
CA LEU A 155 3.03 1.66 -11.47
C LEU A 155 2.07 1.23 -12.59
N GLU A 156 1.39 2.20 -13.22
CA GLU A 156 0.41 1.95 -14.30
C GLU A 156 1.05 1.84 -15.69
N SER A 157 2.28 2.30 -15.86
CA SER A 157 2.99 2.34 -17.16
C SER A 157 3.62 0.93 -17.55
#